data_c41fc857b56896951578c1bd6200c687
#
_entry.id   c41fc857b56896951578c1bd6200c687
#
_cell.length_a   1.000
_cell.length_b   1.000
_cell.length_c   1.000
_cell.angle_alpha   90.00
_cell.angle_beta   90.00
_cell.angle_gamma   90.00
#
_symmetry.space_group_name_H-M   'P 1'
#
loop_
_entity.id
_entity.type
_entity.pdbx_description
1 polymer ?
#
loop_
_entity_poly.entity_id
_entity_poly.type
_entity_poly.pdbx_seq_one_letter_code
_entity_poly.pdbx_strand_id
1 'polypeptide(L)' 'YKIVLRPDEVQEFVNEASRYDFDIDIAYNSYVVDAKSILGVYGLDLTRVLTVSCHGYDKKFENYLRKFAMAG' A
#
# COMPACT_ATOMS: atom_id res chain seq x y z
N TYR A 1 -6.63 -0.62 5.73
CA TYR A 1 -5.43 -1.10 6.44
C TYR A 1 -4.48 0.06 6.69
N LYS A 2 -3.90 0.12 7.87
CA LYS A 2 -2.90 1.11 8.24
C LYS A 2 -1.53 0.44 8.21
N ILE A 3 -0.62 0.98 7.42
CA ILE A 3 0.71 0.38 7.26
C ILE A 3 1.80 1.43 7.37
N VAL A 4 3.02 0.97 7.65
CA VAL A 4 4.23 1.76 7.53
C VAL A 4 5.08 1.12 6.46
N LEU A 5 5.54 1.92 5.50
CA LEU A 5 6.28 1.43 4.34
C LEU A 5 7.60 2.18 4.24
N ARG A 6 8.71 1.45 4.25
CA ARG A 6 10.02 2.07 4.08
C ARG A 6 10.30 2.28 2.59
N PRO A 7 11.13 3.28 2.25
CA PRO A 7 11.45 3.53 0.83
C PRO A 7 12.01 2.30 0.09
N ASP A 8 12.79 1.46 0.78
CA ASP A 8 13.37 0.25 0.17
C ASP A 8 12.34 -0.88 0.03
N GLU A 9 11.14 -0.72 0.56
CA GLU A 9 10.05 -1.69 0.43
C GLU A 9 9.04 -1.33 -0.66
N VAL A 10 9.15 -0.12 -1.23
CA VAL A 10 8.14 0.39 -2.17
C VAL A 10 8.05 -0.47 -3.42
N GLN A 11 9.18 -0.84 -4.00
CA GLN A 11 9.19 -1.63 -5.23
C GLN A 11 8.48 -2.98 -5.02
N GLU A 12 8.79 -3.66 -3.92
CA GLU A 12 8.15 -4.93 -3.58
C GLU A 12 6.65 -4.76 -3.37
N PHE A 13 6.26 -3.70 -2.65
CA PHE A 13 4.86 -3.42 -2.37
C PHE A 13 4.08 -3.17 -3.67
N VAL A 14 4.63 -2.35 -4.56
CA VAL A 14 3.99 -2.05 -5.85
C VAL A 14 3.89 -3.32 -6.70
N ASN A 15 4.94 -4.13 -6.72
CA ASN A 15 4.93 -5.39 -7.46
C ASN A 15 3.85 -6.33 -6.93
N GLU A 16 3.72 -6.42 -5.61
CA GLU A 16 2.71 -7.28 -5.00
C GLU A 16 1.29 -6.76 -5.31
N ALA A 17 1.05 -5.47 -5.14
CA ALA A 17 -0.26 -4.87 -5.45
C ALA A 17 -0.64 -5.08 -6.92
N SER A 18 0.34 -5.05 -7.81
CA SER A 18 0.12 -5.19 -9.25
C SER A 18 -0.31 -6.61 -9.68
N ARG A 19 -0.21 -7.57 -8.77
CA ARG A 19 -0.62 -8.96 -9.06
C ARG A 19 -2.13 -9.15 -9.03
N TYR A 20 -2.87 -8.20 -8.50
CA TYR A 20 -4.31 -8.29 -8.31
C TYR A 20 -5.03 -7.41 -9.33
N ASP A 21 -6.20 -7.85 -9.80
CA ASP A 21 -6.93 -7.14 -10.84
C ASP A 21 -7.92 -6.12 -10.31
N PHE A 22 -8.12 -6.06 -8.99
CA PHE A 22 -8.94 -4.99 -8.40
C PHE A 22 -8.09 -3.77 -8.06
N ASP A 23 -8.74 -2.62 -7.96
CA ASP A 23 -8.06 -1.39 -7.61
C ASP A 23 -7.59 -1.40 -6.16
N ILE A 24 -6.40 -0.90 -5.93
CA ILE A 24 -5.80 -0.76 -4.62
C ILE A 24 -5.25 0.66 -4.52
N ASP A 25 -5.73 1.42 -3.53
CA ASP A 25 -5.26 2.78 -3.28
C ASP A 25 -4.42 2.82 -2.03
N ILE A 26 -3.47 3.74 -2.00
CA ILE A 26 -2.69 4.04 -0.80
C ILE A 26 -2.69 5.55 -0.60
N ALA A 27 -2.85 5.98 0.63
CA ALA A 27 -3.09 7.38 0.92
C ALA A 27 -2.39 7.86 2.18
N TYR A 28 -2.07 9.14 2.16
CA TYR A 28 -1.70 9.89 3.35
C TYR A 28 -2.44 11.23 3.31
N ASN A 29 -3.21 11.53 4.35
CA ASN A 29 -4.09 12.71 4.40
C ASN A 29 -5.03 12.72 3.18
N SER A 30 -5.05 13.83 2.44
CA SER A 30 -5.89 13.97 1.25
C SER A 30 -5.22 13.45 -0.03
N TYR A 31 -3.98 12.99 0.06
CA TYR A 31 -3.28 12.43 -1.11
C TYR A 31 -3.61 10.96 -1.25
N VAL A 32 -4.31 10.61 -2.32
CA VAL A 32 -4.67 9.22 -2.64
C VAL A 32 -4.02 8.88 -3.97
N VAL A 33 -3.25 7.80 -4.01
CA VAL A 33 -2.57 7.36 -5.22
C VAL A 33 -2.84 5.87 -5.45
N ASP A 34 -2.64 5.44 -6.68
CA ASP A 34 -2.74 4.03 -7.06
C ASP A 34 -1.55 3.28 -6.46
N ALA A 35 -1.83 2.25 -5.66
CA ALA A 35 -0.79 1.41 -5.06
C ALA A 35 0.02 0.64 -6.10
N LYS A 36 -0.46 0.57 -7.34
CA LYS A 36 0.25 -0.07 -8.45
C LYS A 36 1.17 0.89 -9.19
N SER A 37 1.20 2.17 -8.78
CA SER A 37 2.05 3.19 -9.39
C SER A 37 3.25 3.46 -8.50
N ILE A 38 4.43 3.07 -8.96
CA ILE A 38 5.65 3.25 -8.16
C ILE A 38 5.95 4.73 -7.91
N LEU A 39 5.77 5.58 -8.92
CA LEU A 39 6.00 7.02 -8.76
C LEU A 39 4.99 7.65 -7.81
N GLY A 40 3.73 7.20 -7.88
CA GLY A 40 2.69 7.68 -6.99
C GLY A 40 3.00 7.36 -5.54
N VAL A 41 3.40 6.13 -5.27
CA VAL A 41 3.73 5.69 -3.90
C VAL A 41 4.94 6.44 -3.36
N TYR A 42 5.99 6.62 -4.18
CA TYR A 42 7.16 7.41 -3.76
C TYR A 42 6.82 8.88 -3.49
N GLY A 43 5.74 9.38 -4.07
CA GLY A 43 5.30 10.75 -3.83
C GLY A 43 4.64 10.97 -2.47
N LEU A 44 4.32 9.89 -1.74
CA LEU A 44 3.73 10.00 -0.41
C LEU A 44 4.82 10.23 0.64
N ASP A 45 4.41 10.76 1.79
CA ASP A 45 5.31 10.87 2.95
C ASP A 45 5.45 9.49 3.61
N LEU A 46 6.50 8.78 3.24
CA LEU A 46 6.74 7.41 3.70
C LEU A 46 7.17 7.33 5.16
N THR A 47 7.40 8.48 5.82
CA THR A 47 7.70 8.50 7.26
C THR A 47 6.44 8.40 8.10
N ARG A 48 5.26 8.41 7.48
CA ARG A 48 3.97 8.44 8.16
C ARG A 48 3.23 7.13 7.97
N VAL A 49 2.21 6.94 8.80
CA VAL A 49 1.29 5.82 8.64
C VAL A 49 0.43 6.06 7.41
N LEU A 50 0.38 5.09 6.53
CA LEU A 50 -0.37 5.16 5.27
C LEU A 50 -1.62 4.29 5.38
N THR A 51 -2.66 4.67 4.64
CA THR A 51 -3.91 3.92 4.58
C THR A 51 -4.03 3.21 3.25
N VAL A 52 -4.19 1.90 3.27
CA VAL A 52 -4.43 1.10 2.08
C VAL A 52 -5.91 0.78 1.98
N SER A 53 -6.51 1.04 0.83
CA SER A 53 -7.92 0.74 0.54
C SER A 53 -7.98 -0.20 -0.65
N CYS A 54 -8.57 -1.38 -0.46
CA CYS A 54 -8.73 -2.37 -1.52
C CYS A 54 -10.17 -2.36 -2.02
N HIS A 55 -10.35 -2.27 -3.33
CA HIS A 55 -11.67 -2.31 -3.97
C HIS A 55 -12.01 -3.71 -4.44
N GLY A 56 -11.54 -4.69 -3.70
CA GLY A 56 -11.75 -6.11 -3.90
C GLY A 56 -11.12 -6.85 -2.73
N TYR A 57 -11.15 -8.17 -2.77
CA TYR A 57 -10.61 -8.95 -1.69
C TYR A 57 -9.81 -10.13 -2.22
N ASP A 58 -8.63 -10.32 -1.66
CA ASP A 58 -7.82 -11.54 -1.85
C ASP A 58 -7.08 -11.80 -0.54
N LYS A 59 -7.26 -13.01 -0.03
CA LYS A 59 -6.66 -13.39 1.25
C LYS A 59 -5.14 -13.30 1.24
N LYS A 60 -4.53 -13.58 0.10
CA LYS A 60 -3.07 -13.51 -0.02
C LYS A 60 -2.58 -12.08 0.17
N PHE A 61 -3.29 -11.12 -0.43
CA PHE A 61 -2.92 -9.71 -0.27
C PHE A 61 -3.17 -9.23 1.14
N GLU A 62 -4.27 -9.65 1.76
CA GLU A 62 -4.54 -9.31 3.15
C GLU A 62 -3.43 -9.81 4.07
N ASN A 63 -3.00 -11.05 3.87
CA ASN A 63 -1.90 -11.63 4.64
C ASN A 63 -0.59 -10.87 4.40
N TYR A 64 -0.35 -10.46 3.17
CA TYR A 64 0.83 -9.67 2.83
C TYR A 64 0.81 -8.33 3.55
N LEU A 65 -0.32 -7.63 3.55
CA LEU A 65 -0.46 -6.34 4.22
C LEU A 65 -0.20 -6.42 5.72
N ARG A 66 -0.50 -7.56 6.33
CA ARG A 66 -0.28 -7.73 7.78
C ARG A 66 1.18 -7.63 8.16
N LYS A 67 2.10 -7.88 7.24
CA LYS A 67 3.55 -7.73 7.50
C LYS A 67 3.92 -6.28 7.74
N PHE A 68 3.16 -5.35 7.20
CA PHE A 68 3.41 -3.92 7.30
C PHE A 68 2.43 -3.23 8.25
N ALA A 69 1.44 -3.94 8.75
CA ALA A 69 0.39 -3.36 9.58
C ALA A 69 0.97 -2.86 10.90
N MET A 70 0.45 -1.71 11.34
CA MET A 70 0.78 -1.18 12.65
C MET A 70 0.21 -2.10 13.72
N ALA A 71 1.04 -2.44 14.69
CA ALA A 71 0.59 -3.18 15.86
C ALA A 71 -0.25 -2.26 16.76
N GLY A 72 -1.40 -2.70 17.12
CA GLY A 72 -2.25 -1.97 18.05
C GLY A 72 -3.38 -1.22 17.44
#